data_e795e36908a8b004b6fd05b73da06684
#
_entry.id   e795e36908a8b004b6fd05b73da06684
#
_cell.length_a   1.000
_cell.length_b   1.000
_cell.length_c   1.000
_cell.angle_alpha   90.00
_cell.angle_beta   90.00
_cell.angle_gamma   90.00
#
_symmetry.space_group_name_H-M   'P 1'
#
loop_
_entity.id
_entity.type
_entity.pdbx_description
1 polymer ?
#
loop_
_entity_poly.entity_id
_entity_poly.type
_entity_poly.pdbx_seq_one_letter_code
_entity_poly.pdbx_strand_id
1 'polypeptide(L)'
;MAEAGGAGEVGGPTGAAGENVELVYRAVAGDFREAVRASLRASAAGRWGRGLLWFSAVAGALATAPALALGGTPDAQVLVTPVAAVVGLVLLPRLQAHLLHRRAAARGLHRTVLDLWGVTVEHDRGTERPATWSKVSRYAETPHTFVLLGGGHAPRLTVLPKRGLADPADTDRLRAVLAREGLPRV
;
A
#
# COMPACT_ATOMS: atom_id res chain seq x y z
N MET A 1 -56.80 18.22 -18.93
CA MET A 1 -56.60 16.81 -18.65
C MET A 1 -55.09 16.66 -18.34
N ALA A 2 -54.78 16.54 -17.06
CA ALA A 2 -53.44 16.53 -16.51
C ALA A 2 -52.91 15.10 -16.44
N GLU A 3 -51.68 14.89 -16.81
CA GLU A 3 -50.94 13.71 -16.34
C GLU A 3 -49.55 14.11 -15.86
N ALA A 4 -49.39 13.91 -14.57
CA ALA A 4 -48.17 14.08 -13.84
C ALA A 4 -47.23 12.90 -14.12
N GLY A 5 -46.08 13.17 -14.74
CA GLY A 5 -44.96 12.25 -14.84
C GLY A 5 -44.19 12.19 -13.52
N GLY A 6 -44.30 11.04 -12.83
CA GLY A 6 -43.61 10.79 -11.59
C GLY A 6 -42.09 10.74 -11.82
N ALA A 7 -41.38 11.59 -11.08
CA ALA A 7 -39.94 11.49 -10.90
C ALA A 7 -39.66 10.23 -10.08
N GLY A 8 -39.12 9.21 -10.72
CA GLY A 8 -38.57 8.04 -10.07
C GLY A 8 -37.32 8.43 -9.27
N GLU A 9 -37.50 8.61 -7.99
CA GLU A 9 -36.43 8.73 -7.01
C GLU A 9 -35.68 7.40 -6.97
N VAL A 10 -34.54 7.36 -7.63
CA VAL A 10 -33.61 6.23 -7.50
C VAL A 10 -33.02 6.30 -6.08
N GLY A 11 -33.74 5.64 -5.17
CA GLY A 11 -33.28 5.39 -3.82
C GLY A 11 -32.02 4.55 -3.89
N GLY A 12 -30.85 5.20 -3.82
CA GLY A 12 -29.62 4.51 -3.52
C GLY A 12 -29.76 3.80 -2.17
N PRO A 13 -29.10 2.65 -1.95
CA PRO A 13 -29.21 1.92 -0.70
C PRO A 13 -28.66 2.81 0.42
N THR A 14 -29.58 3.37 1.21
CA THR A 14 -29.28 3.99 2.50
C THR A 14 -28.91 2.87 3.46
N GLY A 15 -27.71 2.31 3.29
CA GLY A 15 -27.11 1.43 4.27
C GLY A 15 -26.87 2.23 5.55
N ALA A 16 -27.20 1.61 6.68
CA ALA A 16 -27.20 2.17 8.01
C ALA A 16 -26.06 3.19 8.22
N ALA A 17 -26.40 4.43 8.46
CA ALA A 17 -25.52 5.61 8.53
C ALA A 17 -24.51 5.59 9.71
N GLY A 18 -24.29 4.43 10.36
CA GLY A 18 -23.41 4.26 11.51
C GLY A 18 -22.19 3.37 11.31
N GLU A 19 -22.10 2.62 10.23
CA GLU A 19 -21.03 1.62 10.04
C GLU A 19 -20.04 1.92 8.90
N ASN A 20 -20.33 2.88 8.05
CA ASN A 20 -19.48 3.19 6.91
C ASN A 20 -18.41 4.21 7.30
N VAL A 21 -17.15 3.90 6.98
CA VAL A 21 -16.04 4.85 7.14
C VAL A 21 -15.70 5.41 5.77
N GLU A 22 -15.79 6.73 5.66
CA GLU A 22 -15.48 7.44 4.42
C GLU A 22 -14.16 8.20 4.55
N LEU A 23 -13.33 8.09 3.52
CA LEU A 23 -12.06 8.81 3.39
C LEU A 23 -12.06 9.59 2.08
N VAL A 24 -11.71 10.86 2.18
CA VAL A 24 -11.49 11.71 0.98
C VAL A 24 -10.07 12.25 1.02
N TYR A 25 -9.28 11.92 0.00
CA TYR A 25 -7.87 12.31 -0.02
C TYR A 25 -7.31 12.44 -1.43
N ARG A 26 -6.22 13.19 -1.53
CA ARG A 26 -5.34 13.17 -2.70
C ARG A 26 -4.11 12.32 -2.43
N ALA A 27 -3.66 11.61 -3.45
CA ALA A 27 -2.46 10.78 -3.38
C ALA A 27 -1.21 11.63 -3.11
N VAL A 28 -0.46 11.31 -2.06
CA VAL A 28 0.81 11.95 -1.72
C VAL A 28 1.92 10.91 -1.74
N ALA A 29 3.08 11.26 -2.29
CA ALA A 29 4.20 10.33 -2.44
C ALA A 29 4.69 9.72 -1.10
N GLY A 30 4.53 10.47 0.00
CA GLY A 30 4.86 10.01 1.35
C GLY A 30 4.10 8.76 1.75
N ASP A 31 2.78 8.75 1.50
CA ASP A 31 1.91 7.63 1.86
C ASP A 31 2.33 6.34 1.16
N PHE A 32 2.66 6.44 -0.14
CA PHE A 32 3.09 5.28 -0.92
C PHE A 32 4.45 4.74 -0.49
N ARG A 33 5.37 5.62 -0.06
CA ARG A 33 6.66 5.18 0.49
C ARG A 33 6.46 4.41 1.80
N GLU A 34 5.59 4.89 2.66
CA GLU A 34 5.25 4.27 3.92
C GLU A 34 4.54 2.93 3.68
N ALA A 35 3.57 2.91 2.77
CA ALA A 35 2.82 1.71 2.39
C ALA A 35 3.71 0.63 1.77
N VAL A 36 4.61 0.98 0.84
CA VAL A 36 5.55 0.03 0.24
C VAL A 36 6.49 -0.55 1.30
N ARG A 37 7.01 0.27 2.22
CA ARG A 37 7.85 -0.23 3.32
C ARG A 37 7.10 -1.20 4.23
N ALA A 38 5.85 -0.87 4.57
CA ALA A 38 4.99 -1.74 5.38
C ALA A 38 4.71 -3.06 4.65
N SER A 39 4.37 -3.02 3.37
CA SER A 39 4.11 -4.22 2.56
C SER A 39 5.33 -5.13 2.43
N LEU A 40 6.52 -4.56 2.26
CA LEU A 40 7.78 -5.32 2.20
C LEU A 40 8.12 -5.99 3.54
N ARG A 41 7.79 -5.37 4.67
CA ARG A 41 7.96 -5.99 5.99
C ARG A 41 6.93 -7.11 6.22
N ALA A 42 5.71 -6.89 5.77
CA ALA A 42 4.61 -7.82 5.93
C ALA A 42 4.75 -9.08 5.06
N SER A 43 5.33 -8.97 3.85
CA SER A 43 5.43 -10.08 2.91
C SER A 43 6.66 -10.97 3.18
N ALA A 44 6.50 -12.29 3.07
CA ALA A 44 7.61 -13.22 3.13
C ALA A 44 8.63 -12.94 2.01
N ALA A 45 8.16 -12.73 0.79
CA ALA A 45 9.01 -12.41 -0.36
C ALA A 45 9.82 -11.12 -0.14
N GLY A 46 9.23 -10.08 0.46
CA GLY A 46 9.94 -8.85 0.80
C GLY A 46 11.02 -9.06 1.87
N ARG A 47 10.74 -9.90 2.88
CA ARG A 47 11.73 -10.26 3.91
C ARG A 47 12.88 -11.06 3.32
N TRP A 48 12.58 -12.10 2.54
CA TRP A 48 13.58 -12.93 1.88
C TRP A 48 14.43 -12.15 0.87
N GLY A 49 13.79 -11.36 0.00
CA GLY A 49 14.50 -10.51 -0.96
C GLY A 49 15.45 -9.53 -0.27
N ARG A 50 14.99 -8.93 0.82
CA ARG A 50 15.82 -8.02 1.62
C ARG A 50 16.98 -8.75 2.32
N GLY A 51 16.70 -9.94 2.87
CA GLY A 51 17.74 -10.81 3.45
C GLY A 51 18.80 -11.20 2.43
N LEU A 52 18.39 -11.59 1.22
CA LEU A 52 19.30 -11.95 0.14
C LEU A 52 20.15 -10.76 -0.31
N LEU A 53 19.57 -9.57 -0.44
CA LEU A 53 20.33 -8.35 -0.78
C LEU A 53 21.33 -7.98 0.30
N TRP A 54 20.94 -8.08 1.58
CA TRP A 54 21.87 -7.87 2.69
C TRP A 54 22.99 -8.90 2.71
N PHE A 55 22.65 -10.17 2.51
CA PHE A 55 23.65 -11.23 2.42
C PHE A 55 24.64 -10.98 1.28
N SER A 56 24.16 -10.60 0.09
CA SER A 56 25.01 -10.28 -1.05
C SER A 56 25.91 -9.07 -0.77
N ALA A 57 25.41 -8.05 -0.10
CA ALA A 57 26.21 -6.88 0.27
C ALA A 57 27.31 -7.24 1.27
N VAL A 58 27.00 -8.02 2.31
CA VAL A 58 28.00 -8.45 3.32
C VAL A 58 29.00 -9.42 2.71
N ALA A 59 28.57 -10.41 1.96
CA ALA A 59 29.47 -11.38 1.30
C ALA A 59 30.43 -10.68 0.33
N GLY A 60 29.93 -9.72 -0.45
CA GLY A 60 30.77 -8.91 -1.35
C GLY A 60 31.77 -8.05 -0.57
N ALA A 61 31.37 -7.42 0.54
CA ALA A 61 32.29 -6.65 1.37
C ALA A 61 33.39 -7.53 1.98
N LEU A 62 33.03 -8.72 2.47
CA LEU A 62 34.00 -9.68 3.01
C LEU A 62 34.95 -10.22 1.94
N ALA A 63 34.50 -10.40 0.72
CA ALA A 63 35.34 -10.84 -0.40
C ALA A 63 36.32 -9.77 -0.87
N THR A 64 35.96 -8.48 -0.74
CA THR A 64 36.83 -7.36 -1.15
C THR A 64 37.82 -6.93 -0.08
N ALA A 65 37.52 -7.11 1.20
CA ALA A 65 38.35 -6.65 2.32
C ALA A 65 39.77 -7.21 2.29
N PRO A 66 40.05 -8.53 2.07
CA PRO A 66 41.39 -9.06 2.02
C PRO A 66 42.24 -8.52 0.87
N ALA A 67 41.61 -8.34 -0.31
CA ALA A 67 42.31 -7.80 -1.47
C ALA A 67 42.79 -6.37 -1.22
N LEU A 68 41.96 -5.54 -0.60
CA LEU A 68 42.31 -4.17 -0.23
C LEU A 68 43.38 -4.15 0.88
N ALA A 69 43.28 -5.03 1.88
CA ALA A 69 44.24 -5.10 2.99
C ALA A 69 45.64 -5.52 2.53
N LEU A 70 45.74 -6.32 1.48
CA LEU A 70 47.03 -6.77 0.90
C LEU A 70 47.55 -5.83 -0.20
N GLY A 71 46.92 -4.68 -0.41
CA GLY A 71 47.33 -3.71 -1.43
C GLY A 71 46.98 -4.13 -2.88
N GLY A 72 46.13 -5.15 -3.02
CA GLY A 72 45.66 -5.60 -4.33
C GLY A 72 44.45 -4.78 -4.83
N THR A 73 44.24 -4.82 -6.13
CA THR A 73 43.04 -4.27 -6.73
C THR A 73 41.95 -5.36 -6.82
N PRO A 74 40.82 -5.18 -6.11
CA PRO A 74 39.74 -6.16 -6.20
C PRO A 74 39.16 -6.20 -7.62
N ASP A 75 38.77 -7.38 -8.06
CA ASP A 75 38.14 -7.58 -9.36
C ASP A 75 36.86 -6.72 -9.44
N ALA A 76 36.67 -6.02 -10.56
CA ALA A 76 35.53 -5.14 -10.76
C ALA A 76 34.17 -5.86 -10.53
N GLN A 77 34.10 -7.14 -10.88
CA GLN A 77 32.91 -7.96 -10.66
C GLN A 77 32.58 -8.18 -9.18
N VAL A 78 33.59 -8.30 -8.34
CA VAL A 78 33.43 -8.47 -6.90
C VAL A 78 32.93 -7.17 -6.24
N LEU A 79 33.30 -6.01 -6.79
CA LEU A 79 32.81 -4.70 -6.33
C LEU A 79 31.39 -4.39 -6.80
N VAL A 80 31.05 -4.77 -8.03
CA VAL A 80 29.72 -4.46 -8.62
C VAL A 80 28.60 -5.15 -7.85
N THR A 81 28.79 -6.38 -7.39
CA THR A 81 27.74 -7.15 -6.71
C THR A 81 27.22 -6.48 -5.42
N PRO A 82 28.06 -6.11 -4.45
CA PRO A 82 27.57 -5.44 -3.22
C PRO A 82 27.01 -4.05 -3.50
N VAL A 83 27.60 -3.31 -4.43
CA VAL A 83 27.07 -1.99 -4.82
C VAL A 83 25.69 -2.14 -5.44
N ALA A 84 25.49 -3.06 -6.38
CA ALA A 84 24.19 -3.33 -6.97
C ALA A 84 23.15 -3.79 -5.94
N ALA A 85 23.55 -4.62 -4.97
CA ALA A 85 22.68 -5.06 -3.88
C ALA A 85 22.24 -3.87 -3.00
N VAL A 86 23.15 -2.99 -2.61
CA VAL A 86 22.83 -1.78 -1.81
C VAL A 86 21.94 -0.83 -2.60
N VAL A 87 22.26 -0.59 -3.87
CA VAL A 87 21.47 0.24 -4.78
C VAL A 87 20.07 -0.34 -4.91
N GLY A 88 19.92 -1.64 -5.14
CA GLY A 88 18.64 -2.32 -5.22
C GLY A 88 17.82 -2.19 -3.94
N LEU A 89 18.44 -2.38 -2.77
CA LEU A 89 17.80 -2.25 -1.47
C LEU A 89 17.19 -0.87 -1.23
N VAL A 90 17.83 0.17 -1.75
CA VAL A 90 17.44 1.56 -1.56
C VAL A 90 16.53 2.08 -2.67
N LEU A 91 16.85 1.77 -3.92
CA LEU A 91 16.14 2.33 -5.09
C LEU A 91 14.84 1.59 -5.41
N LEU A 92 14.81 0.25 -5.31
CA LEU A 92 13.61 -0.51 -5.68
C LEU A 92 12.36 -0.08 -4.91
N PRO A 93 12.39 0.07 -3.56
CA PRO A 93 11.20 0.54 -2.83
C PRO A 93 10.80 1.98 -3.19
N ARG A 94 11.79 2.84 -3.44
CA ARG A 94 11.53 4.22 -3.86
C ARG A 94 10.89 4.30 -5.23
N LEU A 95 11.40 3.54 -6.18
CA LEU A 95 10.87 3.47 -7.53
C LEU A 95 9.44 2.91 -7.54
N GLN A 96 9.20 1.83 -6.81
CA GLN A 96 7.86 1.25 -6.65
C GLN A 96 6.88 2.28 -6.06
N ALA A 97 7.25 2.95 -4.98
CA ALA A 97 6.42 3.99 -4.37
C ALA A 97 6.16 5.16 -5.34
N HIS A 98 7.17 5.57 -6.11
CA HIS A 98 7.02 6.63 -7.10
C HIS A 98 6.07 6.23 -8.24
N LEU A 99 6.20 5.04 -8.77
CA LEU A 99 5.32 4.54 -9.84
C LEU A 99 3.87 4.39 -9.36
N LEU A 100 3.66 3.87 -8.15
CA LEU A 100 2.33 3.78 -7.54
C LEU A 100 1.71 5.15 -7.32
N HIS A 101 2.50 6.10 -6.77
CA HIS A 101 2.06 7.47 -6.58
C HIS A 101 1.68 8.14 -7.91
N ARG A 102 2.53 8.05 -8.94
CA ARG A 102 2.20 8.62 -10.26
C ARG A 102 0.89 8.08 -10.84
N ARG A 103 0.65 6.77 -10.72
CA ARG A 103 -0.61 6.16 -11.15
C ARG A 103 -1.81 6.66 -10.35
N ALA A 104 -1.66 6.77 -9.04
CA ALA A 104 -2.72 7.29 -8.16
C ALA A 104 -2.95 8.79 -8.40
N ALA A 105 -1.91 9.61 -8.45
CA ALA A 105 -2.01 11.04 -8.70
C ALA A 105 -2.68 11.37 -10.05
N ALA A 106 -2.45 10.54 -11.07
CA ALA A 106 -3.11 10.68 -12.36
C ALA A 106 -4.64 10.46 -12.32
N ARG A 107 -5.17 9.85 -11.25
CA ARG A 107 -6.60 9.58 -11.06
C ARG A 107 -7.35 10.73 -10.34
N GLY A 108 -6.63 11.68 -9.77
CA GLY A 108 -7.20 12.85 -9.10
C GLY A 108 -7.57 12.63 -7.64
N LEU A 109 -8.73 13.13 -7.22
CA LEU A 109 -9.26 12.96 -5.87
C LEU A 109 -9.76 11.52 -5.70
N HIS A 110 -9.46 10.93 -4.55
CA HIS A 110 -9.92 9.60 -4.17
C HIS A 110 -10.93 9.72 -3.04
N ARG A 111 -12.07 9.11 -3.23
CA ARG A 111 -13.08 8.88 -2.21
C ARG A 111 -13.12 7.38 -1.95
N THR A 112 -12.84 6.96 -0.75
CA THR A 112 -12.85 5.55 -0.38
C THR A 112 -13.92 5.34 0.67
N VAL A 113 -14.82 4.40 0.41
CA VAL A 113 -15.87 3.98 1.32
C VAL A 113 -15.56 2.56 1.77
N LEU A 114 -15.48 2.38 3.08
CA LEU A 114 -15.38 1.06 3.69
C LEU A 114 -16.76 0.71 4.25
N ASP A 115 -17.30 -0.40 3.80
CA ASP A 115 -18.60 -0.92 4.20
C ASP A 115 -18.51 -2.39 4.64
N LEU A 116 -19.64 -3.01 4.94
CA LEU A 116 -19.75 -4.42 5.31
C LEU A 116 -19.25 -5.40 4.23
N TRP A 117 -19.22 -4.96 2.97
CA TRP A 117 -18.87 -5.82 1.83
C TRP A 117 -17.40 -5.70 1.43
N GLY A 118 -16.78 -4.58 1.77
CA GLY A 118 -15.40 -4.34 1.39
C GLY A 118 -15.00 -2.87 1.30
N VAL A 119 -14.13 -2.61 0.36
CA VAL A 119 -13.55 -1.28 0.10
C VAL A 119 -13.86 -0.88 -1.32
N THR A 120 -14.60 0.21 -1.46
CA THR A 120 -14.89 0.84 -2.75
C THR A 120 -14.04 2.11 -2.88
N VAL A 121 -13.31 2.24 -3.97
CA VAL A 121 -12.51 3.43 -4.28
C VAL A 121 -13.09 4.12 -5.50
N GLU A 122 -13.56 5.32 -5.31
CA GLU A 122 -14.01 6.23 -6.36
C GLU A 122 -12.94 7.28 -6.62
N HIS A 123 -12.82 7.74 -7.84
CA HIS A 123 -11.90 8.79 -8.25
C HIS A 123 -12.48 9.58 -9.42
N ASP A 124 -11.90 10.72 -9.77
CA ASP A 124 -12.42 11.63 -10.79
C ASP A 124 -12.64 10.97 -12.17
N ARG A 125 -12.02 9.84 -12.42
CA ARG A 125 -12.11 9.09 -13.70
C ARG A 125 -12.99 7.86 -13.64
N GLY A 126 -13.71 7.63 -12.56
CA GLY A 126 -14.62 6.50 -12.36
C GLY A 126 -14.38 5.74 -11.07
N THR A 127 -15.07 4.64 -10.90
CA THR A 127 -15.00 3.80 -9.70
C THR A 127 -14.15 2.57 -9.98
N GLU A 128 -13.19 2.27 -9.10
CA GLU A 128 -12.50 0.99 -9.15
C GLU A 128 -13.44 -0.14 -8.73
N ARG A 129 -13.22 -1.33 -9.28
CA ARG A 129 -13.99 -2.51 -8.84
C ARG A 129 -13.83 -2.68 -7.33
N PRO A 130 -14.96 -2.78 -6.59
CA PRO A 130 -14.90 -2.95 -5.14
C PRO A 130 -14.04 -4.15 -4.76
N ALA A 131 -13.19 -3.96 -3.79
CA ALA A 131 -12.40 -5.03 -3.21
C ALA A 131 -13.16 -5.60 -2.02
N THR A 132 -13.76 -6.78 -2.17
CA THR A 132 -14.41 -7.49 -1.06
C THR A 132 -13.37 -7.87 0.01
N TRP A 133 -13.79 -7.95 1.26
CA TRP A 133 -12.93 -8.32 2.39
C TRP A 133 -12.22 -9.65 2.17
N SER A 134 -12.85 -10.60 1.50
CA SER A 134 -12.25 -11.89 1.15
C SER A 134 -10.98 -11.80 0.28
N LYS A 135 -10.77 -10.67 -0.40
CA LYS A 135 -9.58 -10.40 -1.21
C LYS A 135 -8.48 -9.68 -0.43
N VAL A 136 -8.78 -9.18 0.77
CA VAL A 136 -7.82 -8.56 1.67
C VAL A 136 -7.31 -9.63 2.62
N SER A 137 -6.02 -9.91 2.60
CA SER A 137 -5.43 -10.98 3.42
C SER A 137 -4.94 -10.49 4.78
N ARG A 138 -4.55 -9.24 4.88
CA ARG A 138 -4.00 -8.62 6.10
C ARG A 138 -3.95 -7.11 5.96
N TYR A 139 -3.70 -6.40 7.05
CA TYR A 139 -3.45 -4.98 7.02
C TYR A 139 -2.22 -4.59 7.83
N ALA A 140 -1.60 -3.48 7.45
CA ALA A 140 -0.58 -2.83 8.25
C ALA A 140 -1.06 -1.44 8.66
N GLU A 141 -0.86 -1.08 9.91
CA GLU A 141 -1.10 0.27 10.38
C GLU A 141 0.23 0.98 10.60
N THR A 142 0.35 2.13 10.00
CA THR A 142 1.51 3.01 10.12
C THR A 142 1.10 4.31 10.83
N PRO A 143 2.02 5.19 11.20
CA PRO A 143 1.66 6.46 11.82
C PRO A 143 0.65 7.28 11.01
N HIS A 144 0.76 7.29 9.67
CA HIS A 144 -0.03 8.17 8.82
C HIS A 144 -1.02 7.43 7.92
N THR A 145 -0.87 6.10 7.75
CA THR A 145 -1.71 5.34 6.79
C THR A 145 -2.14 3.99 7.33
N PHE A 146 -3.32 3.51 6.88
CA PHE A 146 -3.64 2.10 6.87
C PHE A 146 -3.32 1.53 5.49
N VAL A 147 -2.76 0.35 5.45
CA VAL A 147 -2.34 -0.32 4.23
C VAL A 147 -3.01 -1.67 4.17
N LEU A 148 -3.96 -1.83 3.26
CA LEU A 148 -4.62 -3.10 3.03
C LEU A 148 -3.83 -3.89 1.99
N LEU A 149 -3.51 -5.12 2.35
CA LEU A 149 -2.71 -6.04 1.54
C LEU A 149 -3.63 -7.11 0.98
N GLY A 150 -3.82 -7.09 -0.33
CA GLY A 150 -4.57 -8.11 -1.01
C GLY A 150 -3.82 -9.45 -1.06
N GLY A 151 -4.57 -10.55 -1.01
CA GLY A 151 -4.07 -11.89 -1.24
C GLY A 151 -4.00 -12.23 -2.73
N GLY A 152 -3.26 -13.31 -3.08
CA GLY A 152 -3.20 -13.86 -4.43
C GLY A 152 -1.97 -13.45 -5.24
N HIS A 153 -1.98 -13.83 -6.53
CA HIS A 153 -0.83 -13.67 -7.46
C HIS A 153 -0.54 -12.20 -7.82
N ALA A 154 -1.51 -11.31 -7.68
CA ALA A 154 -1.34 -9.87 -7.88
C ALA A 154 -1.74 -9.12 -6.61
N PRO A 155 -0.83 -8.95 -5.65
CA PRO A 155 -1.13 -8.28 -4.40
C PRO A 155 -1.57 -6.84 -4.68
N ARG A 156 -2.84 -6.56 -4.43
CA ARG A 156 -3.35 -5.18 -4.48
C ARG A 156 -2.95 -4.48 -3.19
N LEU A 157 -2.36 -3.32 -3.35
CA LEU A 157 -2.01 -2.42 -2.26
C LEU A 157 -3.02 -1.29 -2.25
N THR A 158 -3.89 -1.25 -1.24
CA THR A 158 -4.79 -0.11 -1.02
C THR A 158 -4.26 0.72 0.13
N VAL A 159 -4.02 1.99 -0.13
CA VAL A 159 -3.45 2.94 0.84
C VAL A 159 -4.55 3.87 1.30
N LEU A 160 -4.81 3.89 2.60
CA LEU A 160 -5.83 4.70 3.25
C LEU A 160 -5.15 5.70 4.19
N PRO A 161 -4.91 6.94 3.74
CA PRO A 161 -4.28 7.94 4.58
C PRO A 161 -5.20 8.39 5.70
N LYS A 162 -4.71 8.39 6.95
CA LYS A 162 -5.49 8.82 8.13
C LYS A 162 -5.99 10.26 8.02
N ARG A 163 -5.26 11.12 7.31
CA ARG A 163 -5.69 12.51 7.04
C ARG A 163 -6.92 12.61 6.12
N GLY A 164 -7.31 11.54 5.45
CA GLY A 164 -8.53 11.49 4.63
C GLY A 164 -9.79 11.21 5.41
N LEU A 165 -9.68 10.81 6.67
CA LEU A 165 -10.80 10.63 7.59
C LEU A 165 -11.39 11.99 7.98
N ALA A 166 -12.70 12.06 8.03
CA ALA A 166 -13.41 13.30 8.40
C ALA A 166 -13.25 13.61 9.89
N ASP A 167 -13.24 12.56 10.73
CA ASP A 167 -13.09 12.65 12.19
C ASP A 167 -11.89 11.79 12.64
N PRO A 168 -11.03 12.26 13.55
CA PRO A 168 -10.02 11.43 14.20
C PRO A 168 -10.58 10.16 14.85
N ALA A 169 -11.82 10.20 15.38
CA ALA A 169 -12.53 9.04 15.94
C ALA A 169 -12.79 7.94 14.89
N ASP A 170 -12.85 8.27 13.61
CA ASP A 170 -13.01 7.30 12.54
C ASP A 170 -11.78 6.37 12.40
N THR A 171 -10.64 6.78 12.95
CA THR A 171 -9.45 5.90 13.02
C THR A 171 -9.75 4.66 13.89
N ASP A 172 -10.42 4.84 15.02
CA ASP A 172 -10.78 3.72 15.89
C ASP A 172 -11.93 2.90 15.32
N ARG A 173 -12.88 3.56 14.65
CA ARG A 173 -13.94 2.86 13.90
C ARG A 173 -13.33 2.00 12.79
N LEU A 174 -12.38 2.51 12.04
CA LEU A 174 -11.69 1.75 11.00
C LEU A 174 -10.95 0.54 11.58
N ARG A 175 -10.28 0.69 12.73
CA ARG A 175 -9.66 -0.45 13.43
C ARG A 175 -10.69 -1.49 13.84
N ALA A 176 -11.85 -1.05 14.36
CA ALA A 176 -12.94 -1.95 14.76
C ALA A 176 -13.49 -2.74 13.55
N VAL A 177 -13.69 -2.07 12.41
CA VAL A 177 -14.10 -2.74 11.16
C VAL A 177 -13.08 -3.78 10.73
N LEU A 178 -11.78 -3.44 10.67
CA LEU A 178 -10.72 -4.37 10.27
C LEU A 178 -10.57 -5.57 11.23
N ALA A 179 -10.78 -5.34 12.54
CA ALA A 179 -10.77 -6.39 13.55
C ALA A 179 -11.98 -7.33 13.41
N ARG A 180 -13.17 -6.76 13.15
CA ARG A 180 -14.40 -7.54 12.92
C ARG A 180 -14.27 -8.47 11.72
N GLU A 181 -13.63 -8.01 10.64
CA GLU A 181 -13.36 -8.81 9.46
C GLU A 181 -12.24 -9.85 9.65
N GLY A 182 -11.71 -9.98 10.86
CA GLY A 182 -10.68 -10.97 11.19
C GLY A 182 -9.36 -10.76 10.48
N LEU A 183 -9.07 -9.55 10.00
CA LEU A 183 -7.84 -9.27 9.27
C LEU A 183 -6.66 -9.17 10.23
N PRO A 184 -5.61 -9.99 10.05
CA PRO A 184 -4.42 -9.93 10.89
C PRO A 184 -3.66 -8.63 10.64
N ARG A 185 -3.28 -7.96 11.72
CA ARG A 185 -2.37 -6.82 11.70
C ARG A 185 -0.92 -7.31 11.59
N VAL A 186 -0.13 -6.71 10.73
CA VAL A 186 1.29 -7.04 10.47
C VAL A 186 2.20 -5.83 10.63
#